data_987f4914b5e7cf8a975692f491451b55
#
_entry.id   987f4914b5e7cf8a975692f491451b55
#
_cell.length_a   1.000
_cell.length_b   1.000
_cell.length_c   1.000
_cell.angle_alpha   90.00
_cell.angle_beta   90.00
_cell.angle_gamma   90.00
#
_symmetry.space_group_name_H-M   'P 1'
#
loop_
_entity.id
_entity.type
_entity.pdbx_description
1 polymer ?
#
loop_
_entity_poly.entity_id
_entity_poly.type
_entity_poly.pdbx_seq_one_letter_code
_entity_poly.pdbx_strand_id
1 'polypeptide(L)'
;MNSSRFISEKIYLFTLFIWVLFASLVTTTYFVRVDGLLSLYRILLYFTIVMITIKELINLPDTINYFRYHLKELIIFLLFTLTMLIVSKNRDGLPDINVLLLVFSARDIEFKKLLGTFSFATFLVLFVTILASKMGIISNMLMSADSGYRYSLGFNYVSFASQRMFFALCSYLMFRGKKVSYLELLALLFATFYMYQQTSTSSPLYLSLLILTYALFSLKVFKFDFIDSNVITANLAKYGFIIALAITLYFCFYSTGDLFHLVDQFTHNRLRLSVQGFRNFGVSLLGRPISFTTLDIFGNFSSNYNFINSSFVQLLVIDGLAVSAFMLFALTRVMNYFVTNRKDIILACLGVMIIHGMFDPQMLVLRYSPLILLISRLFVMKTDKDFL
;
A
#
# COMPACT_ATOMS: atom_id res chain seq x y z
N MET A 1 -26.89 -4.71 17.60
CA MET A 1 -26.36 -4.35 16.24
C MET A 1 -27.46 -4.64 15.25
N ASN A 2 -27.94 -3.65 14.46
CA ASN A 2 -29.02 -3.87 13.50
C ASN A 2 -28.61 -4.95 12.48
N SER A 3 -29.51 -5.88 12.17
CA SER A 3 -29.26 -6.99 11.21
C SER A 3 -28.71 -6.48 9.86
N SER A 4 -29.20 -5.35 9.38
CA SER A 4 -28.76 -4.70 8.14
C SER A 4 -27.28 -4.29 8.16
N ARG A 5 -26.80 -3.73 9.28
CA ARG A 5 -25.40 -3.35 9.47
C ARG A 5 -24.44 -4.55 9.46
N PHE A 6 -24.83 -5.63 10.08
CA PHE A 6 -24.05 -6.87 10.09
C PHE A 6 -23.91 -7.46 8.67
N ILE A 7 -25.00 -7.47 7.89
CA ILE A 7 -24.99 -7.95 6.50
C ILE A 7 -24.11 -7.05 5.64
N SER A 8 -24.28 -5.74 5.74
CA SER A 8 -23.50 -4.72 5.03
C SER A 8 -22.00 -4.87 5.27
N GLU A 9 -21.58 -5.07 6.54
CA GLU A 9 -20.18 -5.31 6.91
C GLU A 9 -19.63 -6.59 6.27
N LYS A 10 -20.39 -7.68 6.29
CA LYS A 10 -19.96 -8.96 5.69
C LYS A 10 -19.80 -8.85 4.17
N ILE A 11 -20.74 -8.19 3.49
CA ILE A 11 -20.64 -7.92 2.06
C ILE A 11 -19.35 -7.16 1.76
N TYR A 12 -19.05 -6.10 2.52
CA TYR A 12 -17.86 -5.31 2.30
C TYR A 12 -16.58 -6.13 2.50
N LEU A 13 -16.43 -6.81 3.64
CA LEU A 13 -15.22 -7.58 3.96
C LEU A 13 -14.98 -8.71 2.96
N PHE A 14 -16.04 -9.40 2.52
CA PHE A 14 -15.95 -10.41 1.47
C PHE A 14 -15.49 -9.79 0.15
N THR A 15 -16.08 -8.66 -0.25
CA THR A 15 -15.70 -7.95 -1.48
C THR A 15 -14.26 -7.48 -1.45
N LEU A 16 -13.81 -6.90 -0.33
CA LEU A 16 -12.42 -6.48 -0.13
C LEU A 16 -11.47 -7.70 -0.23
N PHE A 17 -11.81 -8.80 0.42
CA PHE A 17 -11.02 -10.04 0.37
C PHE A 17 -10.85 -10.53 -1.06
N ILE A 18 -11.94 -10.67 -1.81
CA ILE A 18 -11.92 -11.12 -3.21
C ILE A 18 -11.11 -10.15 -4.07
N TRP A 19 -11.34 -8.84 -3.91
CA TRP A 19 -10.63 -7.84 -4.68
C TRP A 19 -9.11 -7.90 -4.44
N VAL A 20 -8.66 -7.93 -3.17
CA VAL A 20 -7.23 -8.02 -2.83
C VAL A 20 -6.62 -9.31 -3.36
N LEU A 21 -7.31 -10.44 -3.23
CA LEU A 21 -6.88 -11.73 -3.71
C LEU A 21 -6.62 -11.70 -5.23
N PHE A 22 -7.61 -11.30 -6.03
CA PHE A 22 -7.48 -11.31 -7.49
C PHE A 22 -6.57 -10.21 -8.03
N ALA A 23 -6.63 -8.99 -7.47
CA ALA A 23 -5.70 -7.92 -7.83
C ALA A 23 -4.24 -8.30 -7.54
N SER A 24 -4.01 -9.18 -6.55
CA SER A 24 -2.70 -9.73 -6.27
C SER A 24 -2.31 -10.86 -7.23
N LEU A 25 -3.23 -11.76 -7.58
CA LEU A 25 -2.98 -12.85 -8.50
C LEU A 25 -2.64 -12.38 -9.92
N VAL A 26 -3.18 -11.25 -10.37
CA VAL A 26 -2.84 -10.63 -11.69
C VAL A 26 -1.33 -10.37 -11.82
N THR A 27 -0.59 -10.23 -10.73
CA THR A 27 0.85 -10.03 -10.75
C THR A 27 1.68 -11.33 -10.67
N THR A 28 1.04 -12.49 -10.86
CA THR A 28 1.70 -13.78 -10.91
C THR A 28 2.04 -14.18 -12.35
N THR A 29 3.05 -15.05 -12.50
CA THR A 29 3.45 -15.57 -13.82
C THR A 29 2.36 -16.41 -14.48
N TYR A 30 1.45 -16.99 -13.70
CA TYR A 30 0.31 -17.74 -14.21
C TYR A 30 -0.68 -16.84 -14.97
N PHE A 31 -1.04 -15.70 -14.38
CA PHE A 31 -2.00 -14.75 -14.97
C PHE A 31 -1.51 -14.14 -16.30
N VAL A 32 -0.20 -13.93 -16.43
CA VAL A 32 0.39 -13.38 -17.67
C VAL A 32 0.34 -14.38 -18.83
N ARG A 33 0.29 -15.68 -18.53
CA ARG A 33 0.44 -16.75 -19.54
C ARG A 33 -0.85 -17.44 -19.93
N VAL A 34 -1.94 -17.27 -19.16
CA VAL A 34 -3.21 -17.96 -19.41
C VAL A 34 -4.22 -17.01 -20.00
N ASP A 35 -4.57 -17.25 -21.26
CA ASP A 35 -5.62 -16.50 -21.94
C ASP A 35 -6.95 -16.62 -21.19
N GLY A 36 -7.71 -15.53 -21.15
CA GLY A 36 -9.01 -15.47 -20.47
C GLY A 36 -8.95 -15.08 -18.98
N LEU A 37 -7.82 -15.23 -18.27
CA LEU A 37 -7.73 -14.80 -16.87
C LEU A 37 -7.83 -13.28 -16.71
N LEU A 38 -7.37 -12.51 -17.71
CA LEU A 38 -7.54 -11.06 -17.72
C LEU A 38 -9.02 -10.68 -17.87
N SER A 39 -9.79 -11.44 -18.65
CA SER A 39 -11.25 -11.27 -18.77
C SER A 39 -11.95 -11.60 -17.46
N LEU A 40 -11.57 -12.69 -16.79
CA LEU A 40 -12.06 -13.02 -15.45
C LEU A 40 -11.76 -11.88 -14.44
N TYR A 41 -10.58 -11.31 -14.47
CA TYR A 41 -10.25 -10.16 -13.62
C TYR A 41 -11.16 -8.97 -13.90
N ARG A 42 -11.45 -8.64 -15.15
CA ARG A 42 -12.43 -7.59 -15.50
C ARG A 42 -13.83 -7.88 -14.95
N ILE A 43 -14.29 -9.12 -15.06
CA ILE A 43 -15.59 -9.54 -14.49
C ILE A 43 -15.61 -9.30 -12.97
N LEU A 44 -14.51 -9.62 -12.27
CA LEU A 44 -14.39 -9.39 -10.84
C LEU A 44 -14.33 -7.92 -10.43
N LEU A 45 -13.79 -7.05 -11.29
CA LEU A 45 -13.87 -5.60 -11.08
C LEU A 45 -15.33 -5.10 -11.15
N TYR A 46 -16.12 -5.58 -12.12
CA TYR A 46 -17.56 -5.29 -12.19
C TYR A 46 -18.34 -5.90 -11.03
N PHE A 47 -18.03 -7.14 -10.63
CA PHE A 47 -18.59 -7.75 -9.44
C PHE A 47 -18.36 -6.90 -8.19
N THR A 48 -17.16 -6.36 -8.02
CA THR A 48 -16.83 -5.46 -6.91
C THR A 48 -17.74 -4.22 -6.91
N ILE A 49 -17.95 -3.58 -8.07
CA ILE A 49 -18.84 -2.43 -8.19
C ILE A 49 -20.26 -2.80 -7.74
N VAL A 50 -20.80 -3.92 -8.23
CA VAL A 50 -22.15 -4.40 -7.87
C VAL A 50 -22.27 -4.65 -6.36
N MET A 51 -21.32 -5.38 -5.77
CA MET A 51 -21.37 -5.72 -4.34
C MET A 51 -21.25 -4.47 -3.44
N ILE A 52 -20.39 -3.54 -3.80
CA ILE A 52 -20.28 -2.27 -3.07
C ILE A 52 -21.54 -1.42 -3.23
N THR A 53 -22.13 -1.39 -4.43
CA THR A 53 -23.40 -0.69 -4.66
C THR A 53 -24.50 -1.29 -3.80
N ILE A 54 -24.64 -2.61 -3.73
CA ILE A 54 -25.63 -3.27 -2.85
C ILE A 54 -25.37 -2.88 -1.39
N LYS A 55 -24.13 -2.90 -0.93
CA LYS A 55 -23.76 -2.47 0.43
C LYS A 55 -24.15 -1.03 0.71
N GLU A 56 -23.91 -0.12 -0.22
CA GLU A 56 -24.25 1.30 -0.07
C GLU A 56 -25.77 1.53 -0.10
N LEU A 57 -26.51 0.80 -0.91
CA LEU A 57 -27.98 0.86 -0.93
C LEU A 57 -28.59 0.42 0.43
N ILE A 58 -28.04 -0.61 1.06
CA ILE A 58 -28.45 -1.06 2.42
C ILE A 58 -28.24 0.06 3.44
N ASN A 59 -27.14 0.82 3.32
CA ASN A 59 -26.77 1.88 4.26
C ASN A 59 -27.21 3.30 3.79
N LEU A 60 -27.96 3.41 2.70
CA LEU A 60 -28.28 4.69 2.07
C LEU A 60 -28.96 5.70 3.02
N PRO A 61 -29.96 5.31 3.84
CA PRO A 61 -30.58 6.25 4.78
C PRO A 61 -29.59 6.84 5.79
N ASP A 62 -28.71 6.00 6.34
CA ASP A 62 -27.70 6.41 7.30
C ASP A 62 -26.67 7.35 6.64
N THR A 63 -26.28 7.06 5.40
CA THR A 63 -25.33 7.85 4.62
C THR A 63 -25.88 9.25 4.30
N ILE A 64 -27.13 9.35 3.84
CA ILE A 64 -27.78 10.63 3.53
C ILE A 64 -27.90 11.46 4.81
N ASN A 65 -28.39 10.88 5.91
CA ASN A 65 -28.50 11.57 7.20
C ASN A 65 -27.14 12.06 7.70
N TYR A 66 -26.08 11.25 7.56
CA TYR A 66 -24.74 11.66 7.97
C TYR A 66 -24.28 12.90 7.21
N PHE A 67 -24.24 12.86 5.88
CA PHE A 67 -23.75 13.99 5.07
C PHE A 67 -24.62 15.24 5.16
N ARG A 68 -25.90 15.10 5.49
CA ARG A 68 -26.77 16.24 5.74
C ARG A 68 -26.27 17.12 6.89
N TYR A 69 -25.65 16.52 7.91
CA TYR A 69 -25.15 17.23 9.09
C TYR A 69 -23.64 17.41 9.11
N HIS A 70 -22.91 16.81 8.15
CA HIS A 70 -21.44 16.79 8.11
C HIS A 70 -20.93 17.29 6.74
N LEU A 71 -21.16 18.56 6.45
CA LEU A 71 -20.82 19.16 5.15
C LEU A 71 -19.31 19.13 4.87
N LYS A 72 -18.46 19.24 5.90
CA LYS A 72 -16.99 19.18 5.73
C LYS A 72 -16.54 17.83 5.19
N GLU A 73 -17.08 16.74 5.73
CA GLU A 73 -16.80 15.37 5.32
C GLU A 73 -17.32 15.10 3.90
N LEU A 74 -18.47 15.67 3.55
CA LEU A 74 -18.99 15.64 2.18
C LEU A 74 -18.03 16.34 1.19
N ILE A 75 -17.52 17.51 1.53
CA ILE A 75 -16.55 18.24 0.69
C ILE A 75 -15.25 17.41 0.52
N ILE A 76 -14.74 16.84 1.60
CA ILE A 76 -13.54 15.98 1.54
C ILE A 76 -13.81 14.77 0.66
N PHE A 77 -14.98 14.14 0.78
CA PHE A 77 -15.39 13.02 -0.07
C PHE A 77 -15.46 13.42 -1.55
N LEU A 78 -16.04 14.56 -1.88
CA LEU A 78 -16.11 15.05 -3.27
C LEU A 78 -14.71 15.32 -3.83
N LEU A 79 -13.83 15.94 -3.04
CA LEU A 79 -12.43 16.14 -3.41
C LEU A 79 -11.68 14.81 -3.61
N PHE A 80 -11.91 13.84 -2.74
CA PHE A 80 -11.35 12.51 -2.90
C PHE A 80 -11.87 11.83 -4.18
N THR A 81 -13.17 11.93 -4.47
CA THR A 81 -13.75 11.39 -5.70
C THR A 81 -13.11 12.01 -6.94
N LEU A 82 -12.99 13.33 -6.97
CA LEU A 82 -12.32 14.04 -8.07
C LEU A 82 -10.86 13.60 -8.22
N THR A 83 -10.15 13.49 -7.11
CA THR A 83 -8.76 12.99 -7.08
C THR A 83 -8.65 11.60 -7.70
N MET A 84 -9.51 10.66 -7.28
CA MET A 84 -9.47 9.29 -7.80
C MET A 84 -9.92 9.17 -9.26
N LEU A 85 -10.78 10.06 -9.75
CA LEU A 85 -11.12 10.14 -11.18
C LEU A 85 -9.90 10.59 -12.01
N ILE A 86 -9.11 11.54 -11.52
CA ILE A 86 -7.85 11.97 -12.16
C ILE A 86 -6.84 10.81 -12.15
N VAL A 87 -6.67 10.14 -11.01
CA VAL A 87 -5.79 8.96 -10.89
C VAL A 87 -6.22 7.86 -11.87
N SER A 88 -7.52 7.54 -11.93
CA SER A 88 -8.06 6.54 -12.86
C SER A 88 -7.78 6.87 -14.32
N LYS A 89 -7.84 8.15 -14.71
CA LYS A 89 -7.49 8.60 -16.06
C LYS A 89 -6.00 8.44 -16.38
N ASN A 90 -5.14 8.65 -15.39
CA ASN A 90 -3.70 8.67 -15.57
C ASN A 90 -3.03 7.29 -15.36
N ARG A 91 -3.72 6.33 -14.74
CA ARG A 91 -3.20 5.00 -14.38
C ARG A 91 -4.03 3.86 -14.98
N ASP A 92 -4.53 2.98 -14.11
CA ASP A 92 -5.10 1.68 -14.49
C ASP A 92 -6.59 1.74 -14.87
N GLY A 93 -7.29 2.87 -14.65
CA GLY A 93 -8.70 3.04 -15.00
C GLY A 93 -9.65 2.33 -14.05
N LEU A 94 -10.29 1.25 -14.49
CA LEU A 94 -11.32 0.53 -13.73
C LEU A 94 -10.85 0.02 -12.34
N PRO A 95 -9.64 -0.51 -12.14
CA PRO A 95 -9.11 -0.83 -10.81
C PRO A 95 -9.08 0.36 -9.85
N ASP A 96 -8.75 1.56 -10.31
CA ASP A 96 -8.69 2.76 -9.47
C ASP A 96 -10.10 3.23 -9.07
N ILE A 97 -11.09 3.08 -9.96
CA ILE A 97 -12.50 3.31 -9.62
C ILE A 97 -12.97 2.33 -8.54
N ASN A 98 -12.55 1.06 -8.61
CA ASN A 98 -12.82 0.10 -7.53
C ASN A 98 -12.19 0.53 -6.21
N VAL A 99 -10.95 1.04 -6.24
CA VAL A 99 -10.28 1.57 -5.03
C VAL A 99 -11.06 2.73 -4.43
N LEU A 100 -11.54 3.70 -5.26
CA LEU A 100 -12.42 4.78 -4.79
C LEU A 100 -13.64 4.23 -4.04
N LEU A 101 -14.35 3.27 -4.62
CA LEU A 101 -15.54 2.68 -4.04
C LEU A 101 -15.22 1.91 -2.74
N LEU A 102 -14.15 1.14 -2.73
CA LEU A 102 -13.70 0.40 -1.55
C LEU A 102 -13.29 1.34 -0.42
N VAL A 103 -12.56 2.43 -0.70
CA VAL A 103 -12.17 3.42 0.32
C VAL A 103 -13.39 4.12 0.89
N PHE A 104 -14.31 4.60 0.05
CA PHE A 104 -15.52 5.25 0.51
C PHE A 104 -16.38 4.32 1.37
N SER A 105 -16.54 3.09 0.90
CA SER A 105 -17.41 2.10 1.54
C SER A 105 -16.78 1.51 2.83
N ALA A 106 -15.50 1.75 3.09
CA ALA A 106 -14.82 1.34 4.32
C ALA A 106 -15.14 2.22 5.53
N ARG A 107 -15.77 3.37 5.35
CA ARG A 107 -16.01 4.39 6.40
C ARG A 107 -16.78 3.91 7.63
N ASP A 108 -17.64 2.93 7.46
CA ASP A 108 -18.51 2.32 8.49
C ASP A 108 -18.01 0.95 8.98
N ILE A 109 -16.84 0.52 8.50
CA ILE A 109 -16.22 -0.76 8.87
C ILE A 109 -15.14 -0.53 9.94
N GLU A 110 -15.07 -1.40 10.92
CA GLU A 110 -14.00 -1.40 11.92
C GLU A 110 -12.62 -1.53 11.25
N PHE A 111 -11.70 -0.63 11.60
CA PHE A 111 -10.38 -0.57 10.96
C PHE A 111 -9.58 -1.87 11.11
N LYS A 112 -9.64 -2.51 12.28
CA LYS A 112 -9.00 -3.81 12.49
C LYS A 112 -9.49 -4.88 11.54
N LYS A 113 -10.78 -4.92 11.24
CA LYS A 113 -11.34 -5.90 10.29
C LYS A 113 -10.83 -5.67 8.86
N LEU A 114 -10.66 -4.38 8.48
CA LEU A 114 -10.03 -4.04 7.18
C LEU A 114 -8.61 -4.58 7.09
N LEU A 115 -7.78 -4.29 8.10
CA LEU A 115 -6.39 -4.74 8.16
C LEU A 115 -6.27 -6.26 8.24
N GLY A 116 -7.11 -6.90 9.05
CA GLY A 116 -7.17 -8.36 9.17
C GLY A 116 -7.54 -9.03 7.85
N THR A 117 -8.56 -8.53 7.16
CA THR A 117 -8.98 -9.03 5.84
C THR A 117 -7.89 -8.84 4.81
N PHE A 118 -7.27 -7.65 4.75
CA PHE A 118 -6.18 -7.36 3.82
C PHE A 118 -4.97 -8.28 4.08
N SER A 119 -4.50 -8.38 5.33
CA SER A 119 -3.34 -9.20 5.67
C SER A 119 -3.60 -10.68 5.39
N PHE A 120 -4.79 -11.20 5.74
CA PHE A 120 -5.15 -12.59 5.47
C PHE A 120 -5.19 -12.89 3.96
N ALA A 121 -5.83 -12.04 3.16
CA ALA A 121 -5.87 -12.20 1.71
C ALA A 121 -4.45 -12.20 1.11
N THR A 122 -3.59 -11.28 1.56
CA THR A 122 -2.21 -11.15 1.05
C THR A 122 -1.35 -12.34 1.46
N PHE A 123 -1.42 -12.80 2.71
CA PHE A 123 -0.71 -14.02 3.14
C PHE A 123 -1.18 -15.26 2.40
N LEU A 124 -2.48 -15.39 2.15
CA LEU A 124 -3.04 -16.51 1.38
C LEU A 124 -2.49 -16.52 -0.05
N VAL A 125 -2.46 -15.36 -0.72
CA VAL A 125 -1.88 -15.26 -2.08
C VAL A 125 -0.39 -15.60 -2.05
N LEU A 126 0.37 -15.06 -1.09
CA LEU A 126 1.79 -15.39 -0.95
C LEU A 126 2.00 -16.88 -0.78
N PHE A 127 1.29 -17.50 0.15
CA PHE A 127 1.41 -18.91 0.44
C PHE A 127 1.08 -19.79 -0.80
N VAL A 128 -0.08 -19.57 -1.41
CA VAL A 128 -0.53 -20.34 -2.58
C VAL A 128 0.40 -20.14 -3.77
N THR A 129 0.82 -18.91 -4.05
CA THR A 129 1.69 -18.60 -5.20
C THR A 129 3.08 -19.23 -5.01
N ILE A 130 3.68 -19.10 -3.82
CA ILE A 130 5.00 -19.68 -3.52
C ILE A 130 4.93 -21.21 -3.59
N LEU A 131 3.90 -21.81 -3.01
CA LEU A 131 3.70 -23.27 -3.05
C LEU A 131 3.56 -23.76 -4.50
N ALA A 132 2.70 -23.14 -5.29
CA ALA A 132 2.50 -23.48 -6.70
C ALA A 132 3.80 -23.31 -7.52
N SER A 133 4.58 -22.28 -7.23
CA SER A 133 5.88 -22.03 -7.85
C SER A 133 6.92 -23.11 -7.46
N LYS A 134 6.97 -23.50 -6.19
CA LYS A 134 7.88 -24.57 -5.71
C LYS A 134 7.49 -25.97 -6.25
N MET A 135 6.19 -26.19 -6.47
CA MET A 135 5.68 -27.43 -7.10
C MET A 135 5.85 -27.45 -8.63
N GLY A 136 6.36 -26.38 -9.25
CA GLY A 136 6.52 -26.27 -10.70
C GLY A 136 5.22 -26.03 -11.48
N ILE A 137 4.10 -25.74 -10.79
CA ILE A 137 2.79 -25.48 -11.44
C ILE A 137 2.84 -24.12 -12.16
N ILE A 138 3.50 -23.14 -11.57
CA ILE A 138 3.73 -21.82 -12.16
C ILE A 138 5.22 -21.50 -12.25
N SER A 139 5.59 -20.68 -13.22
CA SER A 139 6.99 -20.34 -13.46
C SER A 139 7.59 -19.55 -12.31
N ASN A 140 8.76 -20.00 -11.87
CA ASN A 140 9.62 -19.25 -10.98
C ASN A 140 10.70 -18.55 -11.83
N MET A 141 10.50 -17.25 -12.10
CA MET A 141 11.46 -16.50 -12.91
C MET A 141 12.78 -16.36 -12.14
N LEU A 142 13.88 -16.52 -12.85
CA LEU A 142 15.23 -16.39 -12.33
C LEU A 142 15.88 -15.15 -12.95
N MET A 143 16.38 -14.26 -12.10
CA MET A 143 17.17 -13.11 -12.53
C MET A 143 18.59 -13.23 -11.95
N SER A 144 19.60 -13.02 -12.81
CA SER A 144 20.98 -12.88 -12.37
C SER A 144 21.19 -11.53 -11.70
N ALA A 145 21.94 -11.50 -10.60
CA ALA A 145 22.40 -10.29 -9.93
C ALA A 145 23.83 -10.50 -9.43
N ASP A 146 24.52 -9.43 -9.08
CA ASP A 146 25.91 -9.47 -8.60
C ASP A 146 26.07 -10.36 -7.35
N SER A 147 25.01 -10.49 -6.54
CA SER A 147 24.95 -11.33 -5.33
C SER A 147 24.49 -12.78 -5.58
N GLY A 148 24.33 -13.21 -6.84
CA GLY A 148 23.82 -14.52 -7.20
C GLY A 148 22.46 -14.50 -7.88
N TYR A 149 21.69 -15.57 -7.73
CA TYR A 149 20.39 -15.70 -8.37
C TYR A 149 19.26 -15.19 -7.48
N ARG A 150 18.29 -14.50 -8.09
CA ARG A 150 17.07 -13.99 -7.47
C ARG A 150 15.86 -14.71 -8.06
N TYR A 151 15.00 -15.23 -7.18
CA TYR A 151 13.81 -15.97 -7.57
C TYR A 151 12.54 -15.11 -7.41
N SER A 152 11.66 -15.14 -8.39
CA SER A 152 10.39 -14.39 -8.35
C SER A 152 9.31 -15.05 -7.48
N LEU A 153 9.50 -16.31 -7.09
CA LEU A 153 8.55 -17.10 -6.29
C LEU A 153 7.14 -17.18 -6.91
N GLY A 154 7.07 -17.22 -8.25
CA GLY A 154 5.82 -17.30 -9.01
C GLY A 154 5.19 -15.94 -9.33
N PHE A 155 5.79 -14.83 -8.92
CA PHE A 155 5.38 -13.50 -9.34
C PHE A 155 6.09 -13.09 -10.64
N ASN A 156 5.54 -12.10 -11.33
CA ASN A 156 6.10 -11.58 -12.57
C ASN A 156 7.25 -10.58 -12.37
N TYR A 157 7.68 -10.35 -11.12
CA TYR A 157 8.88 -9.60 -10.79
C TYR A 157 9.49 -10.08 -9.46
N VAL A 158 10.82 -10.16 -9.39
CA VAL A 158 11.56 -10.81 -8.28
C VAL A 158 11.34 -10.15 -6.91
N SER A 159 11.06 -8.86 -6.83
CA SER A 159 10.84 -8.18 -5.54
C SER A 159 9.38 -8.23 -5.04
N PHE A 160 8.42 -8.64 -5.87
CA PHE A 160 7.00 -8.56 -5.51
C PHE A 160 6.61 -9.43 -4.31
N ALA A 161 7.19 -10.61 -4.18
CA ALA A 161 6.95 -11.48 -3.01
C ALA A 161 7.39 -10.80 -1.71
N SER A 162 8.63 -10.28 -1.66
CA SER A 162 9.17 -9.60 -0.48
C SER A 162 8.43 -8.31 -0.13
N GLN A 163 8.04 -7.53 -1.13
CA GLN A 163 7.27 -6.31 -0.93
C GLN A 163 5.88 -6.60 -0.36
N ARG A 164 5.18 -7.62 -0.90
CA ARG A 164 3.89 -8.06 -0.35
C ARG A 164 4.02 -8.58 1.07
N MET A 165 5.07 -9.36 1.34
CA MET A 165 5.35 -9.83 2.69
C MET A 165 5.53 -8.68 3.68
N PHE A 166 6.28 -7.64 3.31
CA PHE A 166 6.48 -6.43 4.13
C PHE A 166 5.15 -5.72 4.44
N PHE A 167 4.32 -5.45 3.43
CA PHE A 167 3.03 -4.79 3.66
C PHE A 167 2.03 -5.66 4.42
N ALA A 168 2.01 -6.98 4.18
CA ALA A 168 1.18 -7.92 4.92
C ALA A 168 1.60 -8.01 6.40
N LEU A 169 2.91 -8.01 6.68
CA LEU A 169 3.49 -7.97 8.02
C LEU A 169 3.08 -6.69 8.75
N CYS A 170 3.24 -5.52 8.15
CA CYS A 170 2.80 -4.25 8.74
C CYS A 170 1.28 -4.26 9.03
N SER A 171 0.48 -4.72 8.05
CA SER A 171 -0.97 -4.83 8.22
C SER A 171 -1.36 -5.77 9.34
N TYR A 172 -0.66 -6.89 9.46
CA TYR A 172 -0.86 -7.86 10.53
C TYR A 172 -0.51 -7.30 11.90
N LEU A 173 0.62 -6.61 12.03
CA LEU A 173 1.02 -5.95 13.28
C LEU A 173 0.01 -4.88 13.70
N MET A 174 -0.47 -4.06 12.76
CA MET A 174 -1.54 -3.09 13.01
C MET A 174 -2.85 -3.76 13.44
N PHE A 175 -3.22 -4.90 12.83
CA PHE A 175 -4.40 -5.69 13.20
C PHE A 175 -4.28 -6.29 14.60
N ARG A 176 -3.15 -6.92 14.92
CA ARG A 176 -2.93 -7.58 16.21
C ARG A 176 -2.70 -6.60 17.35
N GLY A 177 -1.99 -5.50 17.08
CA GLY A 177 -1.62 -4.50 18.09
C GLY A 177 -0.96 -5.15 19.30
N LYS A 178 -1.37 -4.75 20.49
CA LYS A 178 -0.82 -5.28 21.77
C LYS A 178 -1.05 -6.81 21.98
N LYS A 179 -1.94 -7.43 21.18
CA LYS A 179 -2.25 -8.87 21.25
C LYS A 179 -1.29 -9.77 20.49
N VAL A 180 -0.33 -9.23 19.73
CA VAL A 180 0.66 -10.03 19.02
C VAL A 180 1.47 -10.87 20.00
N SER A 181 1.75 -12.15 19.70
CA SER A 181 2.53 -13.05 20.56
C SER A 181 3.99 -13.10 20.14
N TYR A 182 4.87 -13.61 21.02
CA TYR A 182 6.28 -13.86 20.65
C TYR A 182 6.42 -14.86 19.50
N LEU A 183 5.56 -15.89 19.48
CA LEU A 183 5.57 -16.89 18.42
C LEU A 183 5.20 -16.28 17.05
N GLU A 184 4.21 -15.37 17.03
CA GLU A 184 3.82 -14.64 15.82
C GLU A 184 4.97 -13.75 15.33
N LEU A 185 5.66 -13.02 16.23
CA LEU A 185 6.83 -12.21 15.87
C LEU A 185 7.97 -13.06 15.30
N LEU A 186 8.22 -14.22 15.91
CA LEU A 186 9.24 -15.17 15.45
C LEU A 186 8.87 -15.75 14.07
N ALA A 187 7.62 -16.13 13.85
CA ALA A 187 7.15 -16.63 12.56
C ALA A 187 7.28 -15.58 11.45
N LEU A 188 6.94 -14.32 11.74
CA LEU A 188 7.11 -13.21 10.81
C LEU A 188 8.59 -12.93 10.51
N LEU A 189 9.47 -13.07 11.50
CA LEU A 189 10.91 -12.94 11.32
C LEU A 189 11.45 -14.02 10.38
N PHE A 190 11.10 -15.29 10.61
CA PHE A 190 11.49 -16.38 9.72
C PHE A 190 10.98 -16.21 8.30
N ALA A 191 9.70 -15.81 8.14
CA ALA A 191 9.14 -15.55 6.83
C ALA A 191 9.87 -14.40 6.11
N THR A 192 10.25 -13.34 6.82
CA THR A 192 11.04 -12.22 6.28
C THR A 192 12.41 -12.67 5.78
N PHE A 193 13.14 -13.47 6.57
CA PHE A 193 14.43 -14.01 6.17
C PHE A 193 14.31 -14.98 4.99
N TYR A 194 13.30 -15.85 4.98
CA TYR A 194 13.04 -16.73 3.85
C TYR A 194 12.82 -15.93 2.56
N MET A 195 12.01 -14.88 2.61
CA MET A 195 11.78 -14.00 1.45
C MET A 195 13.09 -13.37 0.96
N TYR A 196 13.92 -12.89 1.88
CA TYR A 196 15.21 -12.31 1.53
C TYR A 196 16.16 -13.33 0.86
N GLN A 197 16.28 -14.52 1.42
CA GLN A 197 17.10 -15.59 0.84
C GLN A 197 16.71 -15.95 -0.59
N GLN A 198 15.39 -15.88 -0.90
CA GLN A 198 14.90 -16.22 -2.23
C GLN A 198 15.00 -15.05 -3.21
N THR A 199 14.73 -13.83 -2.77
CA THR A 199 14.56 -12.68 -3.66
C THR A 199 15.73 -11.71 -3.65
N SER A 200 16.64 -11.81 -2.67
CA SER A 200 17.74 -10.86 -2.42
C SER A 200 17.29 -9.39 -2.43
N THR A 201 16.09 -9.12 -1.87
CA THR A 201 15.50 -7.78 -1.83
C THR A 201 15.72 -7.18 -0.44
N SER A 202 16.69 -6.27 -0.31
CA SER A 202 17.19 -5.75 0.97
C SER A 202 16.23 -4.76 1.65
N SER A 203 15.61 -3.84 0.91
CA SER A 203 14.75 -2.80 1.50
C SER A 203 13.57 -3.37 2.30
N PRO A 204 12.73 -4.31 1.80
CA PRO A 204 11.71 -4.95 2.61
C PRO A 204 12.27 -5.71 3.82
N LEU A 205 13.46 -6.33 3.70
CA LEU A 205 14.11 -7.01 4.83
C LEU A 205 14.40 -6.01 5.95
N TYR A 206 15.18 -4.97 5.67
CA TYR A 206 15.62 -4.01 6.71
C TYR A 206 14.43 -3.31 7.38
N LEU A 207 13.42 -2.91 6.62
CA LEU A 207 12.22 -2.28 7.17
C LEU A 207 11.35 -3.26 7.96
N SER A 208 11.27 -4.53 7.54
CA SER A 208 10.59 -5.57 8.32
C SER A 208 11.33 -5.85 9.63
N LEU A 209 12.65 -5.93 9.62
CA LEU A 209 13.45 -6.10 10.84
C LEU A 209 13.28 -4.91 11.78
N LEU A 210 13.30 -3.70 11.26
CA LEU A 210 13.08 -2.48 12.05
C LEU A 210 11.74 -2.50 12.76
N ILE A 211 10.63 -2.80 12.05
CA ILE A 211 9.30 -2.81 12.66
C ILE A 211 9.07 -4.00 13.58
N LEU A 212 9.65 -5.17 13.30
CA LEU A 212 9.58 -6.33 14.20
C LEU A 212 10.34 -6.07 15.51
N THR A 213 11.53 -5.45 15.41
CA THR A 213 12.32 -5.02 16.57
C THR A 213 11.54 -3.99 17.39
N TYR A 214 10.96 -2.98 16.72
CA TYR A 214 10.10 -2.00 17.38
C TYR A 214 8.92 -2.68 18.08
N ALA A 215 8.20 -3.58 17.43
CA ALA A 215 7.07 -4.29 18.01
C ALA A 215 7.48 -5.16 19.21
N LEU A 216 8.64 -5.82 19.14
CA LEU A 216 9.18 -6.59 20.24
C LEU A 216 9.43 -5.69 21.47
N PHE A 217 10.15 -4.60 21.30
CA PHE A 217 10.50 -3.71 22.41
C PHE A 217 9.28 -2.93 22.94
N SER A 218 8.51 -2.29 22.06
CA SER A 218 7.35 -1.48 22.45
C SER A 218 6.24 -2.33 23.07
N LEU A 219 5.89 -3.47 22.47
CA LEU A 219 4.70 -4.22 22.90
C LEU A 219 5.01 -5.31 23.93
N LYS A 220 6.24 -5.84 24.00
CA LYS A 220 6.58 -7.01 24.80
C LYS A 220 7.59 -6.74 25.91
N VAL A 221 8.68 -6.03 25.60
CA VAL A 221 9.76 -5.80 26.56
C VAL A 221 9.42 -4.63 27.47
N PHE A 222 9.36 -3.42 26.92
CA PHE A 222 9.17 -2.19 27.69
C PHE A 222 7.69 -1.86 27.91
N LYS A 223 6.77 -2.35 27.05
CA LYS A 223 5.34 -2.02 27.05
C LYS A 223 5.09 -0.51 27.06
N PHE A 224 5.85 0.20 26.23
CA PHE A 224 5.92 1.65 26.19
C PHE A 224 5.64 2.18 24.78
N ASP A 225 4.83 3.21 24.69
CA ASP A 225 4.43 3.84 23.43
C ASP A 225 5.45 4.95 23.06
N PHE A 226 6.57 4.58 22.39
CA PHE A 226 7.71 5.44 22.13
C PHE A 226 7.41 6.66 21.23
N ILE A 227 6.56 6.50 20.22
CA ILE A 227 6.23 7.58 19.27
C ILE A 227 5.32 8.60 19.94
N ASP A 228 4.30 8.12 20.66
CA ASP A 228 3.30 8.98 21.31
C ASP A 228 3.78 9.60 22.63
N SER A 229 4.92 9.15 23.17
CA SER A 229 5.47 9.61 24.46
C SER A 229 6.12 10.98 24.38
N ASN A 230 6.55 11.41 23.18
CA ASN A 230 7.29 12.65 22.97
C ASN A 230 6.66 13.48 21.86
N VAL A 231 6.51 14.79 22.11
CA VAL A 231 5.93 15.75 21.15
C VAL A 231 6.71 15.79 19.82
N ILE A 232 8.03 15.63 19.87
CA ILE A 232 8.88 15.65 18.65
C ILE A 232 8.57 14.43 17.78
N THR A 233 8.60 13.21 18.37
CA THR A 233 8.31 11.97 17.63
C THR A 233 6.89 11.91 17.13
N ALA A 234 5.92 12.38 17.90
CA ALA A 234 4.52 12.50 17.49
C ALA A 234 4.35 13.48 16.31
N ASN A 235 5.04 14.62 16.32
CA ASN A 235 4.99 15.55 15.20
C ASN A 235 5.73 15.01 13.97
N LEU A 236 6.87 14.34 14.13
CA LEU A 236 7.54 13.66 13.02
C LEU A 236 6.63 12.60 12.38
N ALA A 237 5.94 11.81 13.18
CA ALA A 237 4.95 10.86 12.68
C ALA A 237 3.80 11.56 11.96
N LYS A 238 3.21 12.61 12.56
CA LYS A 238 2.11 13.41 11.98
C LYS A 238 2.43 13.94 10.59
N TYR A 239 3.61 14.51 10.41
CA TYR A 239 4.06 15.12 9.16
C TYR A 239 4.92 14.18 8.30
N GLY A 240 5.00 12.89 8.62
CA GLY A 240 5.88 11.91 7.99
C GLY A 240 5.79 11.88 6.46
N PHE A 241 4.59 11.98 5.89
CA PHE A 241 4.41 12.03 4.42
C PHE A 241 5.00 13.30 3.79
N ILE A 242 4.84 14.45 4.43
CA ILE A 242 5.39 15.74 3.95
C ILE A 242 6.91 15.71 4.07
N ILE A 243 7.43 15.23 5.19
CA ILE A 243 8.87 15.11 5.44
C ILE A 243 9.51 14.16 4.41
N ALA A 244 8.91 12.98 4.19
CA ALA A 244 9.42 12.01 3.22
C ALA A 244 9.41 12.56 1.79
N LEU A 245 8.35 13.27 1.39
CA LEU A 245 8.34 13.98 0.11
C LEU A 245 9.46 15.01 0.02
N ALA A 246 9.63 15.85 1.04
CA ALA A 246 10.68 16.89 1.06
C ALA A 246 12.07 16.26 0.96
N ILE A 247 12.34 15.19 1.68
CA ILE A 247 13.60 14.42 1.60
C ILE A 247 13.78 13.82 0.21
N THR A 248 12.73 13.22 -0.37
CA THR A 248 12.80 12.65 -1.72
C THR A 248 13.14 13.73 -2.76
N LEU A 249 12.50 14.90 -2.68
CA LEU A 249 12.78 16.03 -3.57
C LEU A 249 14.20 16.58 -3.37
N TYR A 250 14.66 16.69 -2.12
CA TYR A 250 16.02 17.10 -1.83
C TYR A 250 17.05 16.18 -2.50
N PHE A 251 16.89 14.86 -2.37
CA PHE A 251 17.79 13.92 -3.04
C PHE A 251 17.68 13.97 -4.57
N CYS A 252 16.49 14.19 -5.12
CA CYS A 252 16.32 14.25 -6.57
C CYS A 252 16.90 15.52 -7.23
N PHE A 253 16.90 16.66 -6.52
CA PHE A 253 17.22 17.96 -7.13
C PHE A 253 18.46 18.64 -6.59
N TYR A 254 18.81 18.38 -5.32
CA TYR A 254 19.89 19.11 -4.62
C TYR A 254 21.08 18.24 -4.23
N SER A 255 20.92 16.91 -4.14
CA SER A 255 22.06 16.05 -3.85
C SER A 255 22.97 15.94 -5.08
N THR A 256 24.28 16.11 -4.89
CA THR A 256 25.30 16.04 -5.94
C THR A 256 26.50 15.25 -5.45
N GLY A 257 27.38 14.85 -6.37
CA GLY A 257 28.65 14.21 -6.05
C GLY A 257 28.49 12.91 -5.22
N ASP A 258 29.33 12.77 -4.22
CA ASP A 258 29.43 11.54 -3.41
C ASP A 258 28.15 11.19 -2.67
N LEU A 259 27.42 12.19 -2.16
CA LEU A 259 26.15 11.96 -1.48
C LEU A 259 25.10 11.35 -2.40
N PHE A 260 24.98 11.87 -3.63
CA PHE A 260 24.07 11.30 -4.63
C PHE A 260 24.44 9.85 -4.94
N HIS A 261 25.74 9.60 -5.20
CA HIS A 261 26.22 8.25 -5.54
C HIS A 261 26.01 7.27 -4.40
N LEU A 262 26.25 7.67 -3.17
CA LEU A 262 26.05 6.83 -1.99
C LEU A 262 24.56 6.44 -1.83
N VAL A 263 23.65 7.41 -1.92
CA VAL A 263 22.21 7.13 -1.80
C VAL A 263 21.70 6.33 -3.00
N ASP A 264 22.15 6.62 -4.22
CA ASP A 264 21.75 5.88 -5.41
C ASP A 264 22.22 4.42 -5.36
N GLN A 265 23.45 4.18 -4.92
CA GLN A 265 23.99 2.83 -4.69
C GLN A 265 23.22 2.10 -3.59
N PHE A 266 22.96 2.75 -2.45
CA PHE A 266 22.18 2.18 -1.35
C PHE A 266 20.75 1.80 -1.79
N THR A 267 20.17 2.60 -2.68
CA THR A 267 18.81 2.37 -3.21
C THR A 267 18.79 1.54 -4.51
N HIS A 268 19.92 0.93 -4.91
CA HIS A 268 20.05 0.14 -6.13
C HIS A 268 19.60 0.88 -7.40
N ASN A 269 20.15 2.08 -7.62
CA ASN A 269 19.88 2.99 -8.75
C ASN A 269 18.44 3.57 -8.83
N ARG A 270 17.65 3.44 -7.76
CA ARG A 270 16.26 3.92 -7.75
C ARG A 270 16.15 5.44 -7.67
N LEU A 271 17.13 6.10 -7.04
CA LEU A 271 17.19 7.55 -7.00
C LEU A 271 17.40 8.13 -8.41
N ARG A 272 18.36 7.59 -9.16
CA ARG A 272 18.62 8.01 -10.57
C ARG A 272 17.39 7.84 -11.44
N LEU A 273 16.65 6.72 -11.31
CA LEU A 273 15.41 6.50 -12.04
C LEU A 273 14.32 7.52 -11.66
N SER A 274 14.26 7.95 -10.43
CA SER A 274 13.36 9.03 -9.98
C SER A 274 13.73 10.38 -10.59
N VAL A 275 15.02 10.72 -10.65
CA VAL A 275 15.53 11.93 -11.32
C VAL A 275 15.22 11.89 -12.82
N GLN A 276 15.43 10.75 -13.48
CA GLN A 276 15.08 10.57 -14.89
C GLN A 276 13.58 10.74 -15.12
N GLY A 277 12.73 10.23 -14.20
CA GLY A 277 11.29 10.44 -14.25
C GLY A 277 10.90 11.91 -14.29
N PHE A 278 11.48 12.75 -13.43
CA PHE A 278 11.28 14.20 -13.46
C PHE A 278 11.78 14.84 -14.76
N ARG A 279 12.97 14.44 -15.26
CA ARG A 279 13.55 14.99 -16.48
C ARG A 279 12.74 14.64 -17.73
N ASN A 280 12.30 13.38 -17.85
CA ASN A 280 11.61 12.88 -19.02
C ASN A 280 10.15 13.33 -19.11
N PHE A 281 9.47 13.41 -17.97
CA PHE A 281 8.02 13.61 -17.94
C PHE A 281 7.61 14.94 -17.31
N GLY A 282 8.44 15.55 -16.47
CA GLY A 282 8.11 16.79 -15.76
C GLY A 282 6.94 16.61 -14.78
N VAL A 283 6.47 17.73 -14.23
CA VAL A 283 5.33 17.78 -13.32
C VAL A 283 4.26 18.68 -13.90
N SER A 284 3.00 18.28 -13.81
CA SER A 284 1.84 19.08 -14.27
C SER A 284 0.77 19.15 -13.18
N LEU A 285 -0.21 20.05 -13.36
CA LEU A 285 -1.24 20.26 -12.34
C LEU A 285 -2.11 18.99 -12.09
N LEU A 286 -2.54 18.34 -13.18
CA LEU A 286 -3.44 17.17 -13.15
C LEU A 286 -2.74 15.87 -13.55
N GLY A 287 -1.42 15.87 -13.65
CA GLY A 287 -0.66 14.69 -14.07
C GLY A 287 -0.84 14.36 -15.54
N ARG A 288 -0.38 13.19 -15.93
CA ARG A 288 -0.48 12.62 -17.27
C ARG A 288 -0.32 11.11 -17.27
N PRO A 289 -0.97 10.37 -18.16
CA PRO A 289 -0.70 8.96 -18.35
C PRO A 289 0.73 8.74 -18.86
N ILE A 290 1.44 7.78 -18.25
CA ILE A 290 2.80 7.41 -18.63
C ILE A 290 2.84 5.91 -18.90
N SER A 291 3.29 5.55 -20.10
CA SER A 291 3.58 4.17 -20.45
C SER A 291 5.00 3.81 -19.99
N PHE A 292 5.10 2.91 -19.03
CA PHE A 292 6.39 2.42 -18.58
C PHE A 292 6.88 1.26 -19.45
N THR A 293 8.14 1.37 -19.87
CA THR A 293 8.89 0.28 -20.48
C THR A 293 9.77 -0.34 -19.39
N THR A 294 9.53 -1.61 -19.08
CA THR A 294 10.21 -2.31 -17.97
C THR A 294 10.97 -3.54 -18.49
N LEU A 295 10.67 -4.71 -17.94
CA LEU A 295 11.27 -5.97 -18.36
C LEU A 295 10.49 -6.55 -19.54
N ASP A 296 11.19 -7.32 -20.37
CA ASP A 296 10.56 -8.19 -21.35
C ASP A 296 9.91 -9.43 -20.67
N ILE A 297 9.25 -10.27 -21.44
CA ILE A 297 8.61 -11.51 -20.96
C ILE A 297 9.61 -12.54 -20.39
N PHE A 298 10.89 -12.38 -20.70
CA PHE A 298 11.98 -13.26 -20.22
C PHE A 298 12.68 -12.67 -19.00
N GLY A 299 12.32 -11.46 -18.56
CA GLY A 299 12.91 -10.80 -17.39
C GLY A 299 14.16 -9.96 -17.70
N ASN A 300 14.45 -9.70 -18.97
CA ASN A 300 15.56 -8.83 -19.33
C ASN A 300 15.12 -7.36 -19.31
N PHE A 301 16.06 -6.47 -18.93
CA PHE A 301 15.80 -5.04 -18.96
C PHE A 301 15.69 -4.54 -20.41
N SER A 302 14.64 -3.77 -20.67
CA SER A 302 14.53 -3.04 -21.93
C SER A 302 15.65 -1.98 -22.04
N SER A 303 16.18 -1.76 -23.25
CA SER A 303 17.14 -0.68 -23.52
C SER A 303 16.57 0.71 -23.18
N ASN A 304 15.25 0.87 -23.24
CA ASN A 304 14.52 2.11 -22.94
C ASN A 304 13.81 2.06 -21.58
N TYR A 305 14.41 1.39 -20.60
CA TYR A 305 13.83 1.29 -19.26
C TYR A 305 13.59 2.67 -18.64
N ASN A 306 12.32 2.97 -18.26
CA ASN A 306 11.92 4.30 -17.81
C ASN A 306 11.04 4.29 -16.55
N PHE A 307 11.08 3.21 -15.76
CA PHE A 307 10.22 3.04 -14.60
C PHE A 307 10.60 3.98 -13.44
N ILE A 308 9.61 4.61 -12.80
CA ILE A 308 9.81 5.50 -11.65
C ILE A 308 9.62 4.68 -10.36
N ASN A 309 10.68 4.53 -9.57
CA ASN A 309 10.71 3.68 -8.38
C ASN A 309 10.38 4.40 -7.05
N SER A 310 9.67 5.51 -7.07
CA SER A 310 9.23 6.21 -5.85
C SER A 310 7.74 6.50 -5.92
N SER A 311 7.00 6.14 -4.87
CA SER A 311 5.58 6.50 -4.73
C SER A 311 5.35 8.00 -4.73
N PHE A 312 6.26 8.77 -4.12
CA PHE A 312 6.17 10.22 -4.06
C PHE A 312 6.43 10.87 -5.43
N VAL A 313 7.41 10.35 -6.18
CA VAL A 313 7.71 10.85 -7.52
C VAL A 313 6.60 10.46 -8.50
N GLN A 314 6.09 9.23 -8.42
CA GLN A 314 4.92 8.83 -9.21
C GLN A 314 3.70 9.71 -8.91
N LEU A 315 3.43 10.01 -7.65
CA LEU A 315 2.32 10.88 -7.24
C LEU A 315 2.44 12.28 -7.88
N LEU A 316 3.64 12.85 -7.95
CA LEU A 316 3.86 14.17 -8.56
C LEU A 316 3.82 14.13 -10.10
N VAL A 317 4.44 13.13 -10.69
CA VAL A 317 4.68 13.09 -12.16
C VAL A 317 3.47 12.50 -12.88
N ILE A 318 2.90 11.39 -12.37
CA ILE A 318 1.76 10.71 -13.01
C ILE A 318 0.44 11.36 -12.60
N ASP A 319 0.24 11.57 -11.29
CA ASP A 319 -1.04 12.01 -10.76
C ASP A 319 -1.16 13.54 -10.68
N GLY A 320 -0.03 14.25 -10.61
CA GLY A 320 0.06 15.71 -10.68
C GLY A 320 -0.02 16.42 -9.32
N LEU A 321 0.21 17.73 -9.35
CA LEU A 321 0.32 18.55 -8.13
C LEU A 321 -1.00 18.60 -7.34
N ALA A 322 -2.15 18.71 -8.00
CA ALA A 322 -3.45 18.79 -7.33
C ALA A 322 -3.77 17.51 -6.55
N VAL A 323 -3.55 16.34 -7.18
CA VAL A 323 -3.72 15.02 -6.55
C VAL A 323 -2.72 14.86 -5.40
N SER A 324 -1.46 15.24 -5.62
CA SER A 324 -0.41 15.17 -4.60
C SER A 324 -0.75 16.00 -3.37
N ALA A 325 -1.18 17.24 -3.57
CA ALA A 325 -1.57 18.13 -2.48
C ALA A 325 -2.75 17.57 -1.66
N PHE A 326 -3.77 17.06 -2.34
CA PHE A 326 -4.90 16.42 -1.66
C PHE A 326 -4.48 15.16 -0.90
N MET A 327 -3.69 14.27 -1.50
CA MET A 327 -3.24 13.03 -0.87
C MET A 327 -2.36 13.31 0.36
N LEU A 328 -1.44 14.27 0.28
CA LEU A 328 -0.63 14.69 1.43
C LEU A 328 -1.50 15.28 2.54
N PHE A 329 -2.49 16.12 2.21
CA PHE A 329 -3.43 16.62 3.18
C PHE A 329 -4.22 15.48 3.84
N ALA A 330 -4.80 14.57 3.05
CA ALA A 330 -5.60 13.46 3.53
C ALA A 330 -4.78 12.53 4.46
N LEU A 331 -3.59 12.13 4.02
CA LEU A 331 -2.71 11.25 4.79
C LEU A 331 -2.19 11.93 6.07
N THR A 332 -1.86 13.22 6.03
CA THR A 332 -1.47 13.98 7.23
C THR A 332 -2.61 14.04 8.24
N ARG A 333 -3.86 14.23 7.79
CA ARG A 333 -5.04 14.20 8.67
C ARG A 333 -5.23 12.82 9.30
N VAL A 334 -5.03 11.74 8.54
CA VAL A 334 -5.08 10.36 9.04
C VAL A 334 -3.97 10.13 10.07
N MET A 335 -2.73 10.55 9.80
CA MET A 335 -1.63 10.44 10.78
C MET A 335 -1.95 11.20 12.05
N ASN A 336 -2.43 12.44 11.95
CA ASN A 336 -2.87 13.22 13.11
C ASN A 336 -3.95 12.50 13.93
N TYR A 337 -4.90 11.84 13.27
CA TYR A 337 -5.91 11.04 13.95
C TYR A 337 -5.28 9.91 14.79
N PHE A 338 -4.30 9.17 14.26
CA PHE A 338 -3.62 8.11 15.00
C PHE A 338 -2.73 8.64 16.12
N VAL A 339 -2.07 9.79 15.94
CA VAL A 339 -1.31 10.49 17.00
C VAL A 339 -2.26 10.89 18.14
N THR A 340 -3.38 11.55 17.83
CA THR A 340 -4.36 12.00 18.83
C THR A 340 -4.96 10.83 19.62
N ASN A 341 -5.15 9.66 18.97
CA ASN A 341 -5.69 8.46 19.59
C ASN A 341 -4.63 7.51 20.15
N ARG A 342 -3.38 7.92 20.22
CA ARG A 342 -2.24 7.16 20.77
C ARG A 342 -2.13 5.75 20.22
N LYS A 343 -2.08 5.63 18.89
CA LYS A 343 -1.96 4.34 18.18
C LYS A 343 -0.52 4.08 17.74
N ASP A 344 0.37 3.98 18.70
CA ASP A 344 1.82 3.93 18.55
C ASP A 344 2.29 2.89 17.50
N ILE A 345 1.86 1.62 17.59
CA ILE A 345 2.25 0.57 16.64
C ILE A 345 1.73 0.84 15.22
N ILE A 346 0.58 1.51 15.07
CA ILE A 346 0.06 1.90 13.75
C ILE A 346 0.96 2.98 13.16
N LEU A 347 1.34 3.98 13.97
CA LEU A 347 2.25 5.06 13.54
C LEU A 347 3.62 4.51 13.14
N ALA A 348 4.17 3.55 13.90
CA ALA A 348 5.42 2.88 13.57
C ALA A 348 5.34 2.12 12.22
N CYS A 349 4.28 1.32 12.02
CA CYS A 349 4.06 0.60 10.77
C CYS A 349 3.90 1.57 9.59
N LEU A 350 3.14 2.65 9.76
CA LEU A 350 2.99 3.69 8.73
C LEU A 350 4.32 4.39 8.45
N GLY A 351 5.13 4.66 9.48
CA GLY A 351 6.46 5.24 9.34
C GLY A 351 7.37 4.41 8.43
N VAL A 352 7.48 3.09 8.66
CA VAL A 352 8.29 2.23 7.79
C VAL A 352 7.69 2.08 6.38
N MET A 353 6.36 2.10 6.23
CA MET A 353 5.72 2.14 4.92
C MET A 353 6.02 3.42 4.14
N ILE A 354 6.06 4.56 4.82
CA ILE A 354 6.43 5.86 4.25
C ILE A 354 7.89 5.83 3.75
N ILE A 355 8.81 5.33 4.57
CA ILE A 355 10.23 5.17 4.19
C ILE A 355 10.35 4.24 2.97
N HIS A 356 9.63 3.12 2.97
CA HIS A 356 9.60 2.23 1.80
C HIS A 356 9.11 2.95 0.54
N GLY A 357 8.07 3.76 0.66
CA GLY A 357 7.48 4.52 -0.45
C GLY A 357 8.41 5.58 -1.08
N MET A 358 9.46 6.01 -0.39
CA MET A 358 10.47 6.90 -0.97
C MET A 358 11.24 6.23 -2.11
N PHE A 359 11.40 4.90 -2.06
CA PHE A 359 12.22 4.12 -2.99
C PHE A 359 11.43 2.99 -3.69
N ASP A 360 10.10 2.93 -3.48
CA ASP A 360 9.23 1.91 -4.07
C ASP A 360 7.85 2.49 -4.41
N PRO A 361 7.27 2.16 -5.58
CA PRO A 361 6.04 2.80 -6.06
C PRO A 361 4.74 2.20 -5.49
N GLN A 362 4.82 1.25 -4.55
CA GLN A 362 3.69 0.40 -4.16
C GLN A 362 2.89 0.92 -2.96
N MET A 363 3.39 1.97 -2.27
CA MET A 363 2.84 2.45 -1.01
C MET A 363 1.34 2.80 -1.08
N LEU A 364 0.89 3.44 -2.16
CA LEU A 364 -0.50 3.86 -2.36
C LEU A 364 -1.34 2.89 -3.21
N VAL A 365 -0.76 1.79 -3.65
CA VAL A 365 -1.43 0.80 -4.51
C VAL A 365 -2.09 -0.28 -3.66
N LEU A 366 -3.43 -0.31 -3.59
CA LEU A 366 -4.20 -1.19 -2.68
C LEU A 366 -3.87 -2.68 -2.82
N ARG A 367 -3.52 -3.16 -4.00
CA ARG A 367 -3.11 -4.58 -4.20
C ARG A 367 -1.81 -4.96 -3.48
N TYR A 368 -1.03 -3.99 -3.00
CA TYR A 368 0.20 -4.20 -2.22
C TYR A 368 0.04 -3.70 -0.79
N SER A 369 -0.54 -2.52 -0.59
CA SER A 369 -0.56 -1.79 0.67
C SER A 369 -1.98 -1.38 1.06
N PRO A 370 -2.42 -1.55 2.31
CA PRO A 370 -3.72 -1.10 2.78
C PRO A 370 -3.77 0.40 3.05
N LEU A 371 -2.67 1.13 2.84
CA LEU A 371 -2.52 2.51 3.28
C LEU A 371 -3.60 3.42 2.72
N ILE A 372 -3.99 3.23 1.45
CA ILE A 372 -5.06 4.05 0.83
C ILE A 372 -6.42 3.86 1.52
N LEU A 373 -6.70 2.67 2.11
CA LEU A 373 -7.94 2.43 2.88
C LEU A 373 -8.04 3.31 4.12
N LEU A 374 -6.89 3.81 4.64
CA LEU A 374 -6.88 4.73 5.78
C LEU A 374 -7.61 6.04 5.50
N ILE A 375 -7.68 6.47 4.24
CA ILE A 375 -8.39 7.69 3.83
C ILE A 375 -9.88 7.59 4.21
N SER A 376 -10.44 6.38 4.29
CA SER A 376 -11.80 6.17 4.78
C SER A 376 -12.05 6.76 6.18
N ARG A 377 -10.99 6.91 6.98
CA ARG A 377 -11.08 7.50 8.33
C ARG A 377 -11.43 9.01 8.33
N LEU A 378 -11.29 9.67 7.18
CA LEU A 378 -11.73 11.07 7.01
C LEU A 378 -13.26 11.21 6.83
N PHE A 379 -13.95 10.09 6.56
CA PHE A 379 -15.40 10.03 6.31
C PHE A 379 -16.15 9.20 7.37
N VAL A 380 -15.54 8.95 8.53
CA VAL A 380 -16.11 8.06 9.57
C VAL A 380 -17.42 8.61 10.09
N MET A 381 -18.49 7.81 9.96
CA MET A 381 -19.85 8.17 10.34
C MET A 381 -20.12 8.20 11.85
N LYS A 382 -19.14 7.84 12.69
CA LYS A 382 -19.26 7.86 14.16
C LYS A 382 -17.96 8.28 14.82
N THR A 383 -18.10 9.08 15.88
CA THR A 383 -17.04 9.45 16.83
C THR A 383 -16.67 8.33 17.80
N ASP A 384 -17.05 7.08 17.51
CA ASP A 384 -16.92 5.96 18.45
C ASP A 384 -15.48 5.46 18.53
N LYS A 385 -14.98 5.44 19.75
CA LYS A 385 -13.72 4.79 20.16
C LYS A 385 -13.66 3.31 19.78
N ASP A 386 -14.75 2.74 19.29
CA ASP A 386 -14.92 1.32 18.95
C ASP A 386 -14.43 0.95 17.54
N PHE A 387 -14.03 1.93 16.72
CA PHE A 387 -13.52 1.69 15.36
C PHE A 387 -12.00 1.51 15.27
N LEU A 388 -11.34 1.35 16.43
CA LEU A 388 -9.88 1.20 16.50
C LEU A 388 -9.45 -0.14 17.06
#